data_4045517231c66c3792b08402247b6ee0
#
_entry.id   4045517231c66c3792b08402247b6ee0
#
_cell.length_a   1.000
_cell.length_b   1.000
_cell.length_c   1.000
_cell.angle_alpha   90.00
_cell.angle_beta   90.00
_cell.angle_gamma   90.00
#
_symmetry.space_group_name_H-M   'P 1'
#
loop_
_entity.id
_entity.type
_entity.pdbx_description
1 polymer ?
#
loop_
_entity_poly.entity_id
_entity_poly.type
_entity_poly.pdbx_seq_one_letter_code
_entity_poly.pdbx_strand_id
1 'polypeptide(L)'
;GYATNGKQIYRIDMATGEEGLVDRWPTPLELWDATFAEANIWRDRFAAVPYETGGKFEPRYYQYNAIEKALAAITSGKDRILLTLATGTGKTCVAFQISWKLFNARWNLQDWRTGAEPARRPRILFLADRNMLADRAYNSFSAFEPDALVRITPAEIRKKGRVPKNGSVFFTIFQSVMTDGGAEVSGEEEAAFNYQDYPPDFFDCI
;
A
#
# COMPACT_ATOMS: atom_id res chain seq x y z
N GLY A 1 0.82 -13.10 23.16
CA GLY A 1 0.23 -12.17 24.13
C GLY A 1 0.76 -12.41 25.54
N TYR A 2 0.71 -11.38 26.36
CA TYR A 2 1.12 -11.47 27.78
C TYR A 2 0.05 -10.81 28.65
N ALA A 3 -0.19 -11.41 29.82
CA ALA A 3 -1.08 -10.87 30.84
C ALA A 3 -0.37 -10.93 32.21
N THR A 4 -0.69 -10.02 33.13
CA THR A 4 -0.12 -10.02 34.48
C THR A 4 -1.11 -9.51 35.50
N ASN A 5 -0.99 -10.03 36.72
CA ASN A 5 -1.66 -9.55 37.94
C ASN A 5 -0.70 -8.79 38.88
N GLY A 6 0.50 -8.43 38.40
CA GLY A 6 1.55 -7.76 39.16
C GLY A 6 2.47 -8.72 39.97
N LYS A 7 2.10 -10.00 40.10
CA LYS A 7 2.91 -11.03 40.80
C LYS A 7 3.36 -12.15 39.86
N GLN A 8 2.58 -12.40 38.83
CA GLN A 8 2.83 -13.46 37.85
C GLN A 8 2.66 -12.89 36.47
N ILE A 9 3.39 -13.47 35.52
CA ILE A 9 3.29 -13.15 34.09
C ILE A 9 2.80 -14.41 33.36
N TYR A 10 1.75 -14.29 32.57
CA TYR A 10 1.19 -15.37 31.78
C TYR A 10 1.40 -15.07 30.29
N ARG A 11 1.94 -16.02 29.55
CA ARG A 11 2.14 -15.92 28.10
C ARG A 11 1.11 -16.77 27.37
N ILE A 12 0.58 -16.23 26.28
CA ILE A 12 -0.20 -16.97 25.29
C ILE A 12 0.48 -16.77 23.94
N ASP A 13 0.92 -17.85 23.32
CA ASP A 13 1.39 -17.83 21.95
C ASP A 13 0.18 -17.89 20.99
N MET A 14 -0.04 -16.78 20.27
CA MET A 14 -1.21 -16.66 19.39
C MET A 14 -1.07 -17.46 18.09
N ALA A 15 0.11 -17.96 17.77
CA ALA A 15 0.35 -18.76 16.57
C ALA A 15 0.17 -20.26 16.86
N THR A 16 0.69 -20.74 18.00
CA THR A 16 0.67 -22.16 18.37
C THR A 16 -0.46 -22.50 19.34
N GLY A 17 -1.00 -21.55 20.05
CA GLY A 17 -1.95 -21.74 21.14
C GLY A 17 -1.31 -22.21 22.45
N GLU A 18 0.02 -22.34 22.51
CA GLU A 18 0.71 -22.66 23.75
C GLU A 18 0.58 -21.53 24.76
N GLU A 19 0.29 -21.90 26.01
CA GLU A 19 0.09 -20.92 27.08
C GLU A 19 0.70 -21.39 28.41
N GLY A 20 1.10 -20.45 29.24
CA GLY A 20 1.66 -20.78 30.57
C GLY A 20 2.26 -19.58 31.29
N LEU A 21 2.65 -19.85 32.57
CA LEU A 21 3.38 -18.88 33.36
C LEU A 21 4.80 -18.72 32.86
N VAL A 22 5.32 -17.49 32.89
CA VAL A 22 6.72 -17.17 32.60
C VAL A 22 7.32 -16.36 33.75
N ASP A 23 8.60 -16.58 33.99
CA ASP A 23 9.29 -16.03 35.18
C ASP A 23 9.65 -14.54 35.00
N ARG A 24 9.76 -14.07 33.78
CA ARG A 24 10.12 -12.68 33.46
C ARG A 24 9.49 -12.19 32.16
N TRP A 25 9.47 -10.89 32.03
CA TRP A 25 9.14 -10.27 30.72
C TRP A 25 10.25 -10.60 29.70
N PRO A 26 9.89 -10.86 28.45
CA PRO A 26 10.88 -11.01 27.39
C PRO A 26 11.58 -9.67 27.14
N THR A 27 12.82 -9.74 26.75
CA THR A 27 13.56 -8.58 26.29
C THR A 27 13.02 -8.11 24.92
N PRO A 28 13.26 -6.86 24.51
CA PRO A 28 12.90 -6.40 23.17
C PRO A 28 13.47 -7.28 22.04
N LEU A 29 14.70 -7.79 22.22
CA LEU A 29 15.34 -8.68 21.26
C LEU A 29 14.62 -10.03 21.17
N GLU A 30 14.31 -10.65 22.32
CA GLU A 30 13.55 -11.92 22.34
C GLU A 30 12.16 -11.77 21.72
N LEU A 31 11.49 -10.63 21.91
CA LEU A 31 10.21 -10.34 21.25
C LEU A 31 10.39 -10.16 19.74
N TRP A 32 11.46 -9.48 19.35
CA TRP A 32 11.83 -9.33 17.94
C TRP A 32 12.08 -10.68 17.28
N ASP A 33 12.93 -11.50 17.89
CA ASP A 33 13.30 -12.82 17.37
C ASP A 33 12.06 -13.75 17.30
N ALA A 34 11.22 -13.74 18.34
CA ALA A 34 9.97 -14.53 18.34
C ALA A 34 8.96 -14.07 17.28
N THR A 35 8.97 -12.79 16.94
CA THR A 35 8.04 -12.21 15.96
C THR A 35 8.56 -12.33 14.53
N PHE A 36 9.88 -12.27 14.36
CA PHE A 36 10.56 -12.18 13.06
C PHE A 36 11.61 -13.29 12.88
N ALA A 37 11.34 -14.48 13.43
CA ALA A 37 12.24 -15.63 13.36
C ALA A 37 12.67 -16.00 11.93
N GLU A 38 11.81 -15.76 10.95
CA GLU A 38 12.13 -15.97 9.55
C GLU A 38 12.68 -14.69 8.92
N ALA A 39 13.85 -14.79 8.28
CA ALA A 39 14.42 -13.70 7.51
C ALA A 39 13.49 -13.35 6.33
N ASN A 40 13.13 -12.09 6.22
CA ASN A 40 12.34 -11.60 5.11
C ASN A 40 12.99 -10.32 4.55
N ILE A 41 13.68 -10.47 3.42
CA ILE A 41 14.44 -9.39 2.79
C ILE A 41 13.58 -8.17 2.46
N TRP A 42 12.31 -8.37 2.10
CA TRP A 42 11.42 -7.27 1.76
C TRP A 42 10.93 -6.52 3.00
N ARG A 43 10.67 -7.24 4.11
CA ARG A 43 10.42 -6.60 5.40
C ARG A 43 11.56 -5.68 5.80
N ASP A 44 12.79 -6.17 5.68
CA ASP A 44 13.98 -5.40 6.07
C ASP A 44 14.21 -4.21 5.13
N ARG A 45 13.98 -4.37 3.83
CA ARG A 45 13.98 -3.26 2.85
C ARG A 45 12.90 -2.21 3.16
N PHE A 46 11.70 -2.61 3.51
CA PHE A 46 10.63 -1.67 3.90
C PHE A 46 10.96 -0.95 5.21
N ALA A 47 11.55 -1.64 6.17
CA ALA A 47 11.99 -1.04 7.42
C ALA A 47 13.10 0.00 7.21
N ALA A 48 14.00 -0.23 6.25
CA ALA A 48 15.07 0.70 5.90
C ALA A 48 14.56 2.00 5.23
N VAL A 49 13.35 2.02 4.67
CA VAL A 49 12.75 3.23 4.09
C VAL A 49 12.10 4.06 5.20
N PRO A 50 12.58 5.29 5.48
CA PRO A 50 11.95 6.14 6.49
C PRO A 50 10.55 6.57 6.06
N TYR A 51 9.71 6.88 7.04
CA TYR A 51 8.43 7.53 6.77
C TYR A 51 8.65 8.93 6.19
N GLU A 52 7.88 9.28 5.17
CA GLU A 52 7.90 10.63 4.64
C GLU A 52 6.96 11.52 5.44
N THR A 53 7.52 12.50 6.14
CA THR A 53 6.76 13.37 7.05
C THR A 53 6.74 14.83 6.60
N GLY A 54 7.49 15.18 5.57
CA GLY A 54 7.68 16.56 5.13
C GLY A 54 8.22 17.48 6.26
N GLY A 55 8.79 16.86 7.31
CA GLY A 55 9.29 17.56 8.50
C GLY A 55 8.19 18.11 9.43
N LYS A 56 6.92 17.80 9.19
CA LYS A 56 5.77 18.40 9.91
C LYS A 56 4.77 17.43 10.49
N PHE A 57 4.75 16.18 10.06
CA PHE A 57 3.68 15.24 10.42
C PHE A 57 4.24 13.87 10.72
N GLU A 58 4.14 13.45 11.97
CA GLU A 58 4.37 12.05 12.34
C GLU A 58 3.06 11.26 12.24
N PRO A 59 3.07 10.08 11.60
CA PRO A 59 1.90 9.21 11.59
C PRO A 59 1.45 8.88 13.02
N ARG A 60 0.15 8.86 13.25
CA ARG A 60 -0.41 8.44 14.53
C ARG A 60 -0.22 6.92 14.71
N TYR A 61 -0.21 6.44 15.96
CA TYR A 61 0.06 5.04 16.29
C TYR A 61 -0.79 4.04 15.49
N TYR A 62 -2.07 4.32 15.26
CA TYR A 62 -2.94 3.45 14.49
C TYR A 62 -2.64 3.48 12.98
N GLN A 63 -2.11 4.59 12.47
CA GLN A 63 -1.62 4.69 11.08
C GLN A 63 -0.34 3.86 10.92
N TYR A 64 0.59 3.94 11.87
CA TYR A 64 1.76 3.06 11.91
C TYR A 64 1.33 1.59 11.88
N ASN A 65 0.42 1.19 12.77
CA ASN A 65 -0.08 -0.18 12.83
C ASN A 65 -0.71 -0.63 11.51
N ALA A 66 -1.48 0.23 10.87
CA ALA A 66 -2.11 -0.09 9.58
C ALA A 66 -1.06 -0.27 8.47
N ILE A 67 -0.07 0.63 8.40
CA ILE A 67 1.01 0.60 7.41
C ILE A 67 1.85 -0.65 7.59
N GLU A 68 2.36 -0.91 8.81
CA GLU A 68 3.22 -2.06 9.09
C GLU A 68 2.51 -3.39 8.85
N LYS A 69 1.23 -3.51 9.24
CA LYS A 69 0.44 -4.71 8.96
C LYS A 69 0.17 -4.91 7.46
N ALA A 70 -0.06 -3.84 6.71
CA ALA A 70 -0.21 -3.94 5.25
C ALA A 70 1.10 -4.39 4.59
N LEU A 71 2.23 -3.81 4.98
CA LEU A 71 3.54 -4.20 4.46
C LEU A 71 3.90 -5.65 4.82
N ALA A 72 3.61 -6.07 6.07
CA ALA A 72 3.79 -7.45 6.49
C ALA A 72 2.91 -8.42 5.69
N ALA A 73 1.67 -8.05 5.38
CA ALA A 73 0.79 -8.85 4.54
C ALA A 73 1.33 -8.96 3.10
N ILE A 74 1.85 -7.87 2.52
CA ILE A 74 2.49 -7.86 1.20
C ILE A 74 3.70 -8.81 1.20
N THR A 75 4.57 -8.72 2.20
CA THR A 75 5.76 -9.59 2.29
C THR A 75 5.41 -11.05 2.51
N SER A 76 4.25 -11.34 3.09
CA SER A 76 3.72 -12.69 3.27
C SER A 76 2.92 -13.22 2.07
N GLY A 77 2.88 -12.47 0.96
CA GLY A 77 2.21 -12.90 -0.26
C GLY A 77 0.69 -12.85 -0.21
N LYS A 78 0.11 -11.95 0.57
CA LYS A 78 -1.34 -11.76 0.57
C LYS A 78 -1.76 -10.95 -0.64
N ASP A 79 -2.61 -11.53 -1.49
CA ASP A 79 -3.11 -10.88 -2.70
C ASP A 79 -4.15 -9.78 -2.41
N ARG A 80 -4.80 -9.82 -1.25
CA ARG A 80 -5.84 -8.87 -0.86
C ARG A 80 -5.68 -8.44 0.59
N ILE A 81 -5.74 -7.14 0.82
CA ILE A 81 -5.61 -6.54 2.16
C ILE A 81 -6.77 -5.58 2.36
N LEU A 82 -7.51 -5.75 3.44
CA LEU A 82 -8.58 -4.83 3.84
C LEU A 82 -8.14 -4.03 5.06
N LEU A 83 -8.10 -2.70 4.92
CA LEU A 83 -7.88 -1.78 6.02
C LEU A 83 -9.16 -1.01 6.33
N THR A 84 -9.73 -1.25 7.51
CA THR A 84 -10.92 -0.53 7.97
C THR A 84 -10.52 0.62 8.88
N LEU A 85 -10.77 1.84 8.42
CA LEU A 85 -10.44 3.07 9.12
C LEU A 85 -11.63 4.03 9.06
N ALA A 86 -11.94 4.69 10.17
CA ALA A 86 -13.02 5.68 10.25
C ALA A 86 -12.76 6.89 9.32
N THR A 87 -13.80 7.65 9.03
CA THR A 87 -13.67 8.91 8.28
C THR A 87 -12.82 9.90 9.07
N GLY A 88 -11.94 10.64 8.40
CA GLY A 88 -11.05 11.63 9.03
C GLY A 88 -9.80 11.06 9.71
N THR A 89 -9.58 9.75 9.70
CA THR A 89 -8.39 9.13 10.33
C THR A 89 -7.12 9.17 9.47
N GLY A 90 -7.19 9.76 8.28
CA GLY A 90 -6.03 9.91 7.39
C GLY A 90 -5.76 8.68 6.50
N LYS A 91 -6.82 8.07 5.95
CA LYS A 91 -6.68 6.94 5.00
C LYS A 91 -5.71 7.23 3.85
N THR A 92 -5.78 8.45 3.29
CA THR A 92 -4.87 8.88 2.21
C THR A 92 -3.41 8.92 2.67
N CYS A 93 -3.15 9.33 3.91
CA CYS A 93 -1.81 9.29 4.49
C CYS A 93 -1.30 7.85 4.62
N VAL A 94 -2.14 6.90 5.06
CA VAL A 94 -1.78 5.49 5.13
C VAL A 94 -1.45 4.94 3.74
N ALA A 95 -2.31 5.19 2.75
CA ALA A 95 -2.07 4.78 1.36
C ALA A 95 -0.79 5.42 0.78
N PHE A 96 -0.56 6.71 1.06
CA PHE A 96 0.66 7.41 0.69
C PHE A 96 1.91 6.72 1.27
N GLN A 97 1.95 6.45 2.57
CA GLN A 97 3.11 5.84 3.22
C GLN A 97 3.38 4.42 2.72
N ILE A 98 2.33 3.62 2.49
CA ILE A 98 2.49 2.30 1.87
C ILE A 98 3.12 2.46 0.49
N SER A 99 2.57 3.31 -0.36
CA SER A 99 3.09 3.58 -1.70
C SER A 99 4.53 4.09 -1.67
N TRP A 100 4.84 4.97 -0.70
CA TRP A 100 6.18 5.53 -0.50
C TRP A 100 7.21 4.45 -0.18
N LYS A 101 6.89 3.55 0.76
CA LYS A 101 7.78 2.45 1.13
C LYS A 101 7.96 1.46 -0.02
N LEU A 102 6.89 1.09 -0.74
CA LEU A 102 6.96 0.24 -1.92
C LEU A 102 7.85 0.86 -3.02
N PHE A 103 7.66 2.15 -3.28
CA PHE A 103 8.39 2.88 -4.33
C PHE A 103 9.89 2.99 -4.02
N ASN A 104 10.25 3.40 -2.81
CA ASN A 104 11.65 3.58 -2.43
C ASN A 104 12.39 2.25 -2.24
N ALA A 105 11.72 1.21 -1.76
CA ALA A 105 12.26 -0.14 -1.72
C ALA A 105 12.31 -0.82 -3.12
N ARG A 106 11.76 -0.20 -4.16
CA ARG A 106 11.61 -0.74 -5.52
C ARG A 106 10.86 -2.07 -5.56
N TRP A 107 9.95 -2.28 -4.59
CA TRP A 107 9.16 -3.50 -4.59
C TRP A 107 8.26 -3.57 -5.81
N ASN A 108 8.33 -4.67 -6.54
CA ASN A 108 7.41 -4.98 -7.62
C ASN A 108 7.06 -6.47 -7.59
N LEU A 109 5.88 -6.78 -8.06
CA LEU A 109 5.31 -8.12 -7.95
C LEU A 109 6.14 -9.19 -8.68
N GLN A 110 6.73 -8.83 -9.82
CA GLN A 110 7.53 -9.75 -10.62
C GLN A 110 8.81 -10.17 -9.90
N ASP A 111 9.61 -9.20 -9.47
CA ASP A 111 10.89 -9.47 -8.78
C ASP A 111 10.64 -10.11 -7.42
N TRP A 112 9.56 -9.70 -6.73
CA TRP A 112 9.15 -10.32 -5.48
C TRP A 112 8.83 -11.82 -5.66
N ARG A 113 8.05 -12.21 -6.68
CA ARG A 113 7.69 -13.61 -6.96
C ARG A 113 8.86 -14.47 -7.37
N THR A 114 9.82 -13.90 -8.08
CA THR A 114 11.00 -14.65 -8.56
C THR A 114 12.15 -14.65 -7.56
N GLY A 115 12.08 -13.86 -6.49
CA GLY A 115 13.18 -13.66 -5.55
C GLY A 115 14.36 -12.89 -6.15
N ALA A 116 14.13 -12.20 -7.27
CA ALA A 116 15.16 -11.40 -7.95
C ALA A 116 15.44 -10.09 -7.21
N GLU A 117 16.61 -9.51 -7.49
CA GLU A 117 16.90 -8.14 -7.06
C GLU A 117 15.96 -7.14 -7.76
N PRO A 118 15.50 -6.08 -7.05
CA PRO A 118 14.54 -5.13 -7.58
C PRO A 118 15.09 -4.40 -8.83
N ALA A 119 14.60 -4.76 -10.00
CA ALA A 119 15.03 -4.18 -11.27
C ALA A 119 14.33 -2.85 -11.59
N ARG A 120 13.10 -2.68 -11.13
CA ARG A 120 12.28 -1.49 -11.42
C ARG A 120 11.49 -1.01 -10.20
N ARG A 121 10.98 0.21 -10.28
CA ARG A 121 9.99 0.75 -9.32
C ARG A 121 8.62 0.10 -9.55
N PRO A 122 7.76 0.04 -8.52
CA PRO A 122 6.39 -0.47 -8.65
C PRO A 122 5.54 0.39 -9.58
N ARG A 123 4.50 -0.22 -10.12
CA ARG A 123 3.37 0.45 -10.73
C ARG A 123 2.17 0.29 -9.81
N ILE A 124 1.79 1.37 -9.16
CA ILE A 124 0.72 1.40 -8.17
C ILE A 124 -0.48 2.12 -8.77
N LEU A 125 -1.65 1.50 -8.75
CA LEU A 125 -2.89 2.13 -9.17
C LEU A 125 -3.69 2.59 -7.96
N PHE A 126 -3.89 3.90 -7.83
CA PHE A 126 -4.75 4.49 -6.83
C PHE A 126 -6.14 4.76 -7.41
N LEU A 127 -7.13 4.03 -6.92
CA LEU A 127 -8.52 4.18 -7.33
C LEU A 127 -9.31 4.99 -6.29
N ALA A 128 -10.01 6.02 -6.74
CA ALA A 128 -10.95 6.78 -5.94
C ALA A 128 -12.37 6.66 -6.51
N ASP A 129 -13.37 6.94 -5.68
CA ASP A 129 -14.77 6.94 -6.11
C ASP A 129 -15.16 8.23 -6.86
N ARG A 130 -14.45 9.34 -6.61
CA ARG A 130 -14.74 10.66 -7.20
C ARG A 130 -13.47 11.39 -7.62
N ASN A 131 -13.58 12.21 -8.67
CA ASN A 131 -12.49 13.02 -9.20
C ASN A 131 -11.83 13.89 -8.12
N MET A 132 -12.63 14.58 -7.30
CA MET A 132 -12.11 15.44 -6.22
C MET A 132 -11.23 14.68 -5.21
N LEU A 133 -11.56 13.40 -4.93
CA LEU A 133 -10.74 12.56 -4.04
C LEU A 133 -9.45 12.11 -4.72
N ALA A 134 -9.50 11.77 -6.01
CA ALA A 134 -8.32 11.43 -6.77
C ALA A 134 -7.36 12.62 -6.91
N ASP A 135 -7.87 13.84 -7.11
CA ASP A 135 -7.06 15.07 -7.19
C ASP A 135 -6.44 15.42 -5.84
N ARG A 136 -7.18 15.29 -4.75
CA ARG A 136 -6.64 15.48 -3.39
C ARG A 136 -5.57 14.45 -3.06
N ALA A 137 -5.77 13.19 -3.45
CA ALA A 137 -4.77 12.15 -3.28
C ALA A 137 -3.52 12.47 -4.10
N TYR A 138 -3.65 12.79 -5.37
CA TYR A 138 -2.55 13.20 -6.23
C TYR A 138 -1.72 14.32 -5.61
N ASN A 139 -2.38 15.40 -5.14
CA ASN A 139 -1.70 16.52 -4.49
C ASN A 139 -1.01 16.11 -3.17
N SER A 140 -1.57 15.13 -2.44
CA SER A 140 -0.97 14.62 -1.20
C SER A 140 0.29 13.78 -1.45
N PHE A 141 0.52 13.36 -2.69
CA PHE A 141 1.70 12.59 -3.11
C PHE A 141 2.84 13.46 -3.65
N SER A 142 2.84 14.74 -3.36
CA SER A 142 3.82 15.73 -3.86
C SER A 142 5.28 15.47 -3.45
N ALA A 143 5.53 14.58 -2.48
CA ALA A 143 6.88 14.15 -2.12
C ALA A 143 7.51 13.19 -3.14
N PHE A 144 6.71 12.57 -4.00
CA PHE A 144 7.22 11.76 -5.10
C PHE A 144 7.80 12.65 -6.21
N GLU A 145 8.73 12.09 -6.98
CA GLU A 145 9.23 12.74 -8.19
C GLU A 145 8.06 13.05 -9.15
N PRO A 146 7.98 14.24 -9.74
CA PRO A 146 6.82 14.63 -10.57
C PRO A 146 6.52 13.70 -11.73
N ASP A 147 7.53 13.08 -12.33
CA ASP A 147 7.41 12.11 -13.42
C ASP A 147 6.98 10.72 -12.95
N ALA A 148 7.03 10.45 -11.65
CA ALA A 148 6.52 9.23 -11.07
C ALA A 148 4.99 9.23 -10.92
N LEU A 149 4.35 10.41 -10.88
CA LEU A 149 2.92 10.57 -10.67
C LEU A 149 2.17 10.75 -11.99
N VAL A 150 1.16 9.95 -12.21
CA VAL A 150 0.35 9.99 -13.45
C VAL A 150 -1.13 10.10 -13.11
N ARG A 151 -1.78 11.15 -13.60
CA ARG A 151 -3.24 11.26 -13.56
C ARG A 151 -3.81 10.64 -14.82
N ILE A 152 -4.63 9.62 -14.69
CA ILE A 152 -5.33 9.00 -15.81
C ILE A 152 -6.70 9.67 -15.91
N THR A 153 -6.94 10.40 -17.01
CA THR A 153 -8.22 11.03 -17.30
C THR A 153 -8.66 10.70 -18.73
N PRO A 154 -9.96 10.53 -18.98
CA PRO A 154 -10.46 10.30 -20.34
C PRO A 154 -10.02 11.38 -21.35
N ALA A 155 -9.95 12.63 -20.92
CA ALA A 155 -9.52 13.76 -21.76
C ALA A 155 -8.05 13.60 -22.23
N GLU A 156 -7.16 13.18 -21.33
CA GLU A 156 -5.75 12.96 -21.69
C GLU A 156 -5.57 11.75 -22.61
N ILE A 157 -6.33 10.68 -22.37
CA ILE A 157 -6.32 9.50 -23.23
C ILE A 157 -6.79 9.86 -24.64
N ARG A 158 -7.91 10.59 -24.78
CA ARG A 158 -8.39 11.09 -26.07
C ARG A 158 -7.34 11.93 -26.78
N LYS A 159 -6.70 12.86 -26.09
CA LYS A 159 -5.66 13.72 -26.64
C LYS A 159 -4.43 12.97 -27.12
N LYS A 160 -4.00 11.94 -26.37
CA LYS A 160 -2.78 11.17 -26.66
C LYS A 160 -3.02 9.91 -27.50
N GLY A 161 -4.28 9.49 -27.68
CA GLY A 161 -4.65 8.27 -28.39
C GLY A 161 -4.17 6.98 -27.73
N ARG A 162 -3.69 7.04 -26.50
CA ARG A 162 -3.18 5.89 -25.76
C ARG A 162 -3.19 6.14 -24.26
N VAL A 163 -3.27 5.07 -23.47
CA VAL A 163 -3.13 5.13 -22.01
C VAL A 163 -1.68 5.44 -21.61
N PRO A 164 -1.47 6.22 -20.54
CA PRO A 164 -0.13 6.49 -20.02
C PRO A 164 0.46 5.23 -19.38
N LYS A 165 1.67 4.85 -19.75
CA LYS A 165 2.39 3.69 -19.22
C LYS A 165 3.68 4.06 -18.48
N ASN A 166 4.12 5.31 -18.59
CA ASN A 166 5.33 5.81 -17.98
C ASN A 166 4.97 6.51 -16.66
N GLY A 167 5.33 5.92 -15.55
CA GLY A 167 5.07 6.40 -14.20
C GLY A 167 5.12 5.25 -13.21
N SER A 168 4.96 5.59 -11.94
CA SER A 168 4.97 4.61 -10.84
C SER A 168 3.69 4.66 -10.02
N VAL A 169 3.05 5.81 -9.86
CA VAL A 169 1.78 5.92 -9.14
C VAL A 169 0.75 6.55 -10.07
N PHE A 170 -0.28 5.79 -10.36
CA PHE A 170 -1.33 6.14 -11.29
C PHE A 170 -2.62 6.45 -10.51
N PHE A 171 -3.24 7.58 -10.79
CA PHE A 171 -4.47 8.01 -10.13
C PHE A 171 -5.63 8.05 -11.11
N THR A 172 -6.73 7.41 -10.75
CA THR A 172 -7.97 7.47 -11.53
C THR A 172 -9.19 7.25 -10.66
N ILE A 173 -10.37 7.37 -11.23
CA ILE A 173 -11.63 7.05 -10.56
C ILE A 173 -12.14 5.67 -11.01
N PHE A 174 -12.81 4.99 -10.09
CA PHE A 174 -13.37 3.66 -10.35
C PHE A 174 -14.30 3.63 -11.56
N GLN A 175 -15.16 4.64 -11.71
CA GLN A 175 -16.09 4.76 -12.82
C GLN A 175 -15.39 4.81 -14.19
N SER A 176 -14.25 5.51 -14.27
CA SER A 176 -13.47 5.59 -15.52
C SER A 176 -12.84 4.25 -15.94
N VAL A 177 -12.73 3.31 -15.03
CA VAL A 177 -12.12 1.99 -15.26
C VAL A 177 -13.17 0.94 -15.62
N MET A 178 -14.40 1.09 -15.13
CA MET A 178 -15.46 0.07 -15.21
C MET A 178 -16.50 0.34 -16.29
N THR A 179 -16.38 1.42 -17.05
CA THR A 179 -17.33 1.70 -18.14
C THR A 179 -17.05 0.75 -19.31
N ASP A 180 -17.80 -0.32 -19.36
CA ASP A 180 -17.90 -1.17 -20.53
C ASP A 180 -18.56 -0.36 -21.65
N GLY A 181 -18.02 -0.41 -22.87
CA GLY A 181 -18.42 0.41 -24.00
C GLY A 181 -19.86 0.23 -24.54
N GLY A 182 -20.83 0.07 -23.64
CA GLY A 182 -22.22 -0.24 -23.98
C GLY A 182 -23.30 0.41 -23.12
N ALA A 183 -22.98 1.19 -22.10
CA ALA A 183 -23.99 1.86 -21.30
C ALA A 183 -24.11 3.34 -21.71
N GLU A 184 -25.24 3.71 -22.30
CA GLU A 184 -25.64 5.09 -22.53
C GLU A 184 -25.74 5.84 -21.20
N VAL A 185 -24.72 6.60 -20.83
CA VAL A 185 -24.78 7.58 -19.74
C VAL A 185 -24.79 8.96 -20.37
N SER A 186 -25.91 9.64 -20.21
CA SER A 186 -26.15 10.99 -20.70
C SER A 186 -25.24 12.01 -20.04
N GLY A 187 -24.29 12.59 -20.78
CA GLY A 187 -23.44 13.69 -20.36
C GLY A 187 -22.02 13.57 -20.89
N GLU A 188 -21.43 14.67 -21.28
CA GLU A 188 -20.17 14.87 -22.02
C GLU A 188 -18.89 14.20 -21.46
N GLU A 189 -18.98 13.26 -20.53
CA GLU A 189 -17.86 12.56 -19.89
C GLU A 189 -17.59 11.14 -20.41
N GLU A 190 -18.24 10.74 -21.51
CA GLU A 190 -18.08 9.43 -22.12
C GLU A 190 -16.84 9.34 -23.01
N ALA A 191 -15.71 8.97 -22.42
CA ALA A 191 -14.75 8.17 -23.15
C ALA A 191 -14.29 7.06 -22.21
N ALA A 192 -14.84 5.90 -22.45
CA ALA A 192 -14.47 4.68 -21.78
C ALA A 192 -12.95 4.49 -21.81
N PHE A 193 -12.31 4.73 -20.69
CA PHE A 193 -11.01 4.17 -20.42
C PHE A 193 -11.27 2.68 -20.15
N ASN A 194 -10.90 1.82 -21.11
CA ASN A 194 -11.02 0.40 -20.89
C ASN A 194 -9.77 -0.07 -20.11
N TYR A 195 -10.00 -0.70 -18.94
CA TYR A 195 -8.90 -1.35 -18.18
C TYR A 195 -8.13 -2.36 -19.05
N GLN A 196 -8.72 -2.89 -20.13
CA GLN A 196 -8.09 -3.79 -21.10
C GLN A 196 -6.94 -3.15 -21.89
N ASP A 197 -6.80 -1.81 -21.86
CA ASP A 197 -5.67 -1.11 -22.44
C ASP A 197 -4.35 -1.32 -21.68
N TYR A 198 -4.44 -1.80 -20.44
CA TYR A 198 -3.30 -2.26 -19.67
C TYR A 198 -3.25 -3.80 -19.65
N PRO A 199 -2.06 -4.40 -19.79
CA PRO A 199 -1.90 -5.82 -19.53
C PRO A 199 -2.37 -6.19 -18.12
N PRO A 200 -2.90 -7.41 -17.89
CA PRO A 200 -3.40 -7.83 -16.57
C PRO A 200 -2.37 -7.75 -15.45
N ASP A 201 -1.09 -7.84 -15.78
CA ASP A 201 0.07 -7.81 -14.89
C ASP A 201 0.78 -6.44 -14.88
N PHE A 202 0.14 -5.40 -15.43
CA PHE A 202 0.77 -4.07 -15.53
C PHE A 202 0.96 -3.42 -14.15
N PHE A 203 -0.04 -3.50 -13.29
CA PHE A 203 0.03 -2.93 -11.95
C PHE A 203 0.48 -3.97 -10.94
N ASP A 204 1.42 -3.58 -10.08
CA ASP A 204 1.95 -4.42 -9.00
C ASP A 204 1.09 -4.33 -7.74
N CYS A 205 0.38 -3.20 -7.56
CA CYS A 205 -0.50 -2.93 -6.42
C CYS A 205 -1.67 -2.03 -6.86
N ILE A 206 -2.86 -2.29 -6.35
CA ILE A 206 -4.08 -1.52 -6.57
C ILE A 206 -4.67 -1.15 -5.21
#